data_fc804f802cef25b2ef394187a6457048
#
_entry.id   fc804f802cef25b2ef394187a6457048
#
_cell.length_a   1.000
_cell.length_b   1.000
_cell.length_c   1.000
_cell.angle_alpha   90.00
_cell.angle_beta   90.00
_cell.angle_gamma   90.00
#
_symmetry.space_group_name_H-M   'P 1'
#
loop_
_entity.id
_entity.type
_entity.pdbx_description
1 polymer ?
#
loop_
_entity_poly.entity_id
_entity_poly.type
_entity_poly.pdbx_seq_one_letter_code
_entity_poly.pdbx_strand_id
1 'polypeptide(L)'
;MATLPTGANFKRSQILWELGLHIAGNPETKYGGNRDMCITVGSGAGEDMKPWLRFSTGSAIMAHSVARGDIDVAFVNPSALLTQAYRGTGIFKSPLPLRIIANYPSVDRFVILMRASLGFKSLHDVKKARYPLQISLREDPTHSTLVLVEQLLAFYGMSLDEIKSWGGGVHPAGPPNDKRRLAGIRDGSLDAVFDEGISIWIEEALSHGMSLINLEPEAFEHLGAIGWRKVKLRTGRFAHLPEYDCIDFSGWPLYARADLPEKVAYDICAALGARHDNMTWEKGTHEGIEQTGRETDATPMDVPMHPGAERWFREQGII
;
A
#
# COMPACT_ATOMS: atom_id res chain seq x y z
N MET A 1 -23.21 -0.49 -19.84
CA MET A 1 -22.47 0.72 -19.36
C MET A 1 -23.47 1.72 -18.80
N ALA A 2 -23.35 2.07 -17.52
CA ALA A 2 -24.10 3.22 -16.99
C ALA A 2 -23.59 4.48 -17.67
N THR A 3 -24.48 5.21 -18.34
CA THR A 3 -24.13 6.50 -18.96
C THR A 3 -23.85 7.53 -17.87
N LEU A 4 -22.71 8.20 -17.96
CA LEU A 4 -22.43 9.34 -17.08
C LEU A 4 -23.46 10.46 -17.28
N PRO A 5 -23.83 11.20 -16.22
CA PRO A 5 -24.66 12.38 -16.35
C PRO A 5 -24.08 13.36 -17.37
N THR A 6 -24.92 14.01 -18.16
CA THR A 6 -24.50 14.88 -19.29
C THR A 6 -24.68 16.38 -19.03
N GLY A 7 -25.10 16.77 -17.85
CA GLY A 7 -25.32 18.18 -17.50
C GLY A 7 -24.05 19.04 -17.54
N ALA A 8 -24.20 20.35 -17.71
CA ALA A 8 -23.09 21.30 -17.80
C ALA A 8 -22.18 21.28 -16.57
N ASN A 9 -22.71 21.07 -15.38
CA ASN A 9 -21.94 20.98 -14.15
C ASN A 9 -21.08 19.72 -14.14
N PHE A 10 -21.61 18.61 -14.64
CA PHE A 10 -20.85 17.37 -14.75
C PHE A 10 -19.68 17.49 -15.73
N LYS A 11 -19.88 18.16 -16.88
CA LYS A 11 -18.78 18.42 -17.82
C LYS A 11 -17.63 19.20 -17.20
N ARG A 12 -17.94 20.21 -16.38
CA ARG A 12 -16.91 20.97 -15.64
C ARG A 12 -16.16 20.10 -14.65
N SER A 13 -16.86 19.25 -13.91
CA SER A 13 -16.26 18.30 -12.97
C SER A 13 -15.37 17.30 -13.67
N GLN A 14 -15.78 16.79 -14.84
CA GLN A 14 -14.97 15.91 -15.67
C GLN A 14 -13.69 16.60 -16.15
N ILE A 15 -13.77 17.84 -16.61
CA ILE A 15 -12.60 18.62 -17.05
C ILE A 15 -11.61 18.78 -15.88
N LEU A 16 -12.09 19.17 -14.69
CA LEU A 16 -11.23 19.30 -13.52
C LEU A 16 -10.57 17.96 -13.12
N TRP A 17 -11.31 16.88 -13.21
CA TRP A 17 -10.82 15.53 -12.95
C TRP A 17 -9.68 15.15 -13.91
N GLU A 18 -9.90 15.34 -15.22
CA GLU A 18 -8.90 15.05 -16.26
C GLU A 18 -7.62 15.90 -16.10
N LEU A 19 -7.76 17.19 -15.76
CA LEU A 19 -6.64 18.06 -15.47
C LEU A 19 -5.86 17.57 -14.23
N GLY A 20 -6.57 17.20 -13.16
CA GLY A 20 -5.96 16.67 -11.94
C GLY A 20 -5.17 15.39 -12.20
N LEU A 21 -5.77 14.43 -12.92
CA LEU A 21 -5.11 13.18 -13.30
C LEU A 21 -3.88 13.42 -14.17
N HIS A 22 -3.97 14.32 -15.16
CA HIS A 22 -2.84 14.63 -16.02
C HIS A 22 -1.67 15.24 -15.24
N ILE A 23 -1.95 16.20 -14.36
CA ILE A 23 -0.91 16.85 -13.55
C ILE A 23 -0.29 15.85 -12.57
N ALA A 24 -1.10 15.05 -11.88
CA ALA A 24 -0.61 14.06 -10.93
C ALA A 24 0.18 12.92 -11.62
N GLY A 25 -0.21 12.55 -12.84
CA GLY A 25 0.44 11.50 -13.61
C GLY A 25 1.71 11.94 -14.35
N ASN A 26 1.99 13.26 -14.45
CA ASN A 26 3.15 13.76 -15.17
C ASN A 26 4.34 13.98 -14.23
N PRO A 27 5.39 13.14 -14.28
CA PRO A 27 6.55 13.24 -13.40
C PRO A 27 7.38 14.53 -13.59
N GLU A 28 7.21 15.24 -14.70
CA GLU A 28 7.89 16.50 -14.97
C GLU A 28 7.24 17.69 -14.26
N THR A 29 6.01 17.51 -13.75
CA THR A 29 5.36 18.56 -12.97
C THR A 29 5.79 18.49 -11.50
N LYS A 30 5.76 19.64 -10.81
CA LYS A 30 6.00 19.72 -9.37
C LYS A 30 5.01 18.85 -8.56
N TYR A 31 3.87 18.53 -9.13
CA TYR A 31 2.76 17.79 -8.49
C TYR A 31 2.65 16.35 -9.01
N GLY A 32 3.57 15.91 -9.85
CA GLY A 32 3.60 14.54 -10.37
C GLY A 32 4.16 13.54 -9.38
N GLY A 33 3.99 12.26 -9.70
CA GLY A 33 4.60 11.16 -8.97
C GLY A 33 3.85 10.74 -7.69
N ASN A 34 2.69 10.14 -7.84
CA ASN A 34 1.93 9.52 -6.72
C ASN A 34 1.57 10.47 -5.58
N ARG A 35 1.12 11.66 -5.91
CA ARG A 35 0.63 12.58 -4.89
C ARG A 35 -0.79 12.23 -4.49
N ASP A 36 -1.12 12.53 -3.24
CA ASP A 36 -2.46 12.32 -2.71
C ASP A 36 -3.46 13.22 -3.46
N MET A 37 -4.57 12.62 -3.83
CA MET A 37 -5.69 13.32 -4.46
C MET A 37 -6.87 13.37 -3.50
N CYS A 38 -7.49 14.55 -3.38
CA CYS A 38 -8.73 14.72 -2.65
C CYS A 38 -9.84 15.13 -3.59
N ILE A 39 -11.01 14.46 -3.50
CA ILE A 39 -12.21 14.77 -4.25
C ILE A 39 -13.31 15.07 -3.25
N THR A 40 -14.04 16.17 -3.50
CA THR A 40 -15.22 16.51 -2.71
C THR A 40 -16.44 16.53 -3.62
N VAL A 41 -17.44 15.72 -3.28
CA VAL A 41 -18.74 15.70 -3.96
C VAL A 41 -19.73 16.37 -3.05
N GLY A 42 -20.29 17.51 -3.49
CA GLY A 42 -21.36 18.22 -2.79
C GLY A 42 -22.69 17.53 -3.00
N SER A 43 -23.47 17.34 -1.93
CA SER A 43 -24.86 16.91 -2.07
C SER A 43 -25.75 18.13 -2.20
N GLY A 44 -26.66 18.13 -3.19
CA GLY A 44 -27.76 19.10 -3.26
C GLY A 44 -28.98 18.71 -2.44
N ALA A 45 -28.88 17.67 -1.62
CA ALA A 45 -30.02 17.03 -0.97
C ALA A 45 -30.14 17.40 0.52
N GLY A 46 -31.36 17.37 0.98
CA GLY A 46 -31.92 17.78 2.25
C GLY A 46 -31.18 17.42 3.55
N GLU A 47 -31.83 17.74 4.65
CA GLU A 47 -31.25 17.85 6.00
C GLU A 47 -30.63 16.54 6.58
N ASP A 48 -30.98 15.37 6.04
CA ASP A 48 -30.55 14.06 6.53
C ASP A 48 -29.27 13.52 5.86
N MET A 49 -28.70 14.26 4.91
CA MET A 49 -27.52 13.85 4.15
C MET A 49 -26.33 14.74 4.49
N LYS A 50 -25.15 14.14 4.64
CA LYS A 50 -23.92 14.94 4.71
C LYS A 50 -23.86 15.90 3.54
N PRO A 51 -23.56 17.20 3.77
CA PRO A 51 -23.51 18.20 2.69
C PRO A 51 -22.43 17.91 1.65
N TRP A 52 -21.43 17.09 2.00
CA TRP A 52 -20.36 16.64 1.12
C TRP A 52 -19.89 15.25 1.50
N LEU A 53 -19.36 14.58 0.49
CA LEU A 53 -18.63 13.32 0.63
C LEU A 53 -17.20 13.56 0.14
N ARG A 54 -16.22 13.36 1.00
CA ARG A 54 -14.81 13.60 0.73
C ARG A 54 -14.07 12.29 0.58
N PHE A 55 -13.43 12.10 -0.58
CA PHE A 55 -12.59 10.96 -0.89
C PHE A 55 -11.14 11.41 -0.94
N SER A 56 -10.22 10.59 -0.44
CA SER A 56 -8.80 10.82 -0.56
C SER A 56 -8.05 9.55 -0.93
N THR A 57 -7.03 9.69 -1.75
CA THR A 57 -5.93 8.73 -1.78
C THR A 57 -4.94 9.16 -0.70
N GLY A 58 -4.17 8.25 -0.13
CA GLY A 58 -3.24 8.72 0.85
C GLY A 58 -2.45 7.64 1.56
N SER A 59 -1.54 8.12 2.41
CA SER A 59 -0.73 7.29 3.28
C SER A 59 -1.53 6.80 4.49
N ALA A 60 -0.92 5.91 5.29
CA ALA A 60 -1.51 5.39 6.52
C ALA A 60 -1.98 6.49 7.50
N ILE A 61 -1.33 7.63 7.51
CA ILE A 61 -1.68 8.75 8.40
C ILE A 61 -3.07 9.31 8.12
N MET A 62 -3.60 9.13 6.91
CA MET A 62 -4.95 9.51 6.52
C MET A 62 -6.03 8.83 7.37
N ALA A 63 -5.71 7.67 7.96
CA ALA A 63 -6.62 6.96 8.86
C ALA A 63 -7.10 7.82 10.05
N HIS A 64 -6.24 8.70 10.55
CA HIS A 64 -6.64 9.65 11.60
C HIS A 64 -7.64 10.70 11.09
N SER A 65 -7.47 11.18 9.85
CA SER A 65 -8.40 12.15 9.25
C SER A 65 -9.77 11.51 8.96
N VAL A 66 -9.77 10.24 8.54
CA VAL A 66 -11.02 9.48 8.38
C VAL A 66 -11.68 9.25 9.74
N ALA A 67 -10.94 8.83 10.76
CA ALA A 67 -11.49 8.60 12.09
C ALA A 67 -12.10 9.86 12.74
N ARG A 68 -11.54 11.04 12.45
CA ARG A 68 -12.11 12.34 12.90
C ARG A 68 -13.26 12.85 12.04
N GLY A 69 -13.46 12.28 10.85
CA GLY A 69 -14.47 12.73 9.89
C GLY A 69 -14.05 13.93 9.04
N ASP A 70 -12.77 14.29 8.99
CA ASP A 70 -12.21 15.29 8.08
C ASP A 70 -12.29 14.80 6.63
N ILE A 71 -12.09 13.51 6.45
CA ILE A 71 -12.25 12.73 5.21
C ILE A 71 -13.30 11.66 5.49
N ASP A 72 -14.16 11.37 4.54
CA ASP A 72 -15.21 10.36 4.71
C ASP A 72 -14.73 8.98 4.30
N VAL A 73 -13.99 8.92 3.18
CA VAL A 73 -13.52 7.66 2.58
C VAL A 73 -12.10 7.86 2.06
N ALA A 74 -11.23 6.91 2.32
CA ALA A 74 -9.86 6.96 1.82
C ALA A 74 -9.37 5.58 1.36
N PHE A 75 -8.34 5.59 0.52
CA PHE A 75 -7.51 4.42 0.22
C PHE A 75 -6.29 4.39 1.13
N VAL A 76 -5.79 3.20 1.37
CA VAL A 76 -4.44 2.98 1.92
C VAL A 76 -3.79 1.79 1.21
N ASN A 77 -2.49 1.78 1.10
CA ASN A 77 -1.67 0.68 0.57
C ASN A 77 -0.48 0.44 1.52
N PRO A 78 -0.27 -0.79 1.99
CA PRO A 78 -1.09 -2.01 1.84
C PRO A 78 -2.21 -2.13 2.89
N SER A 79 -3.03 -3.19 2.77
CA SER A 79 -4.09 -3.53 3.74
C SER A 79 -3.60 -3.62 5.19
N ALA A 80 -2.36 -4.05 5.39
CA ALA A 80 -1.74 -4.18 6.72
C ALA A 80 -1.76 -2.88 7.53
N LEU A 81 -1.63 -1.72 6.88
CA LEU A 81 -1.69 -0.43 7.58
C LEU A 81 -3.08 -0.06 8.06
N LEU A 82 -4.14 -0.47 7.33
CA LEU A 82 -5.49 -0.36 7.85
C LEU A 82 -5.71 -1.28 9.05
N THR A 83 -5.14 -2.47 9.01
CA THR A 83 -5.15 -3.43 10.14
C THR A 83 -4.49 -2.82 11.38
N GLN A 84 -3.32 -2.18 11.23
CA GLN A 84 -2.66 -1.47 12.32
C GLN A 84 -3.54 -0.35 12.88
N ALA A 85 -4.13 0.46 12.02
CA ALA A 85 -5.02 1.55 12.42
C ALA A 85 -6.25 1.02 13.18
N TYR A 86 -6.88 -0.03 12.69
CA TYR A 86 -8.04 -0.66 13.32
C TYR A 86 -7.71 -1.28 14.68
N ARG A 87 -6.55 -1.94 14.80
CA ARG A 87 -6.10 -2.57 16.06
C ARG A 87 -5.45 -1.59 17.03
N GLY A 88 -5.03 -0.42 16.59
CA GLY A 88 -4.25 0.52 17.40
C GLY A 88 -2.83 0.03 17.68
N THR A 89 -2.21 -0.54 16.67
CA THR A 89 -0.86 -1.11 16.74
C THR A 89 0.10 -0.39 15.79
N GLY A 90 1.37 -0.76 15.83
CA GLY A 90 2.38 -0.19 14.94
C GLY A 90 2.53 1.31 15.15
N ILE A 91 2.24 2.10 14.11
CA ILE A 91 2.30 3.57 14.17
C ILE A 91 1.09 4.21 14.87
N PHE A 92 0.06 3.43 15.18
CA PHE A 92 -1.17 3.91 15.83
C PHE A 92 -1.14 3.58 17.32
N LYS A 93 -1.44 4.59 18.16
CA LYS A 93 -1.39 4.46 19.63
C LYS A 93 -2.69 3.90 20.23
N SER A 94 -3.76 3.84 19.47
CA SER A 94 -5.07 3.36 19.90
C SER A 94 -5.89 2.91 18.69
N PRO A 95 -6.84 1.96 18.88
CA PRO A 95 -7.75 1.53 17.82
C PRO A 95 -8.55 2.69 17.23
N LEU A 96 -8.68 2.70 15.91
CA LEU A 96 -9.51 3.65 15.20
C LEU A 96 -10.81 2.96 14.72
N PRO A 97 -11.96 3.63 14.79
CA PRO A 97 -13.27 3.06 14.43
C PRO A 97 -13.45 2.99 12.91
N LEU A 98 -12.67 2.15 12.24
CA LEU A 98 -12.63 2.05 10.78
C LEU A 98 -13.31 0.78 10.28
N ARG A 99 -13.81 0.82 9.02
CA ARG A 99 -14.41 -0.31 8.29
C ARG A 99 -13.99 -0.28 6.84
N ILE A 100 -13.84 -1.46 6.24
CA ILE A 100 -13.61 -1.61 4.80
C ILE A 100 -14.93 -1.37 4.06
N ILE A 101 -14.88 -0.57 3.00
CA ILE A 101 -15.97 -0.44 2.01
C ILE A 101 -15.76 -1.46 0.90
N ALA A 102 -14.55 -1.54 0.37
CA ALA A 102 -14.11 -2.49 -0.65
C ALA A 102 -12.60 -2.61 -0.56
N ASN A 103 -12.02 -3.71 -1.04
CA ASN A 103 -10.57 -3.83 -1.13
C ASN A 103 -10.17 -4.02 -2.60
N TYR A 104 -9.49 -3.03 -3.17
CA TYR A 104 -9.01 -3.13 -4.54
C TYR A 104 -7.90 -4.19 -4.63
N PRO A 105 -8.04 -5.19 -5.53
CA PRO A 105 -7.09 -6.29 -5.59
C PRO A 105 -5.72 -5.83 -6.13
N SER A 106 -4.70 -6.09 -5.36
CA SER A 106 -3.31 -5.89 -5.72
C SER A 106 -2.45 -6.96 -5.05
N VAL A 107 -1.58 -7.60 -5.79
CA VAL A 107 -0.65 -8.60 -5.25
C VAL A 107 0.74 -8.02 -5.22
N ASP A 108 1.18 -7.67 -4.04
CA ASP A 108 2.55 -7.19 -3.85
C ASP A 108 3.23 -7.83 -2.63
N ARG A 109 4.55 -7.81 -2.64
CA ARG A 109 5.39 -8.46 -1.63
C ARG A 109 6.55 -7.55 -1.28
N PHE A 110 6.83 -7.44 0.01
CA PHE A 110 8.03 -6.77 0.49
C PHE A 110 9.13 -7.80 0.74
N VAL A 111 10.31 -7.52 0.22
CA VAL A 111 11.50 -8.34 0.40
C VAL A 111 12.72 -7.49 0.73
N ILE A 112 13.73 -8.15 1.28
CA ILE A 112 15.04 -7.58 1.51
C ILE A 112 16.03 -8.34 0.64
N LEU A 113 16.72 -7.64 -0.25
CA LEU A 113 17.87 -8.15 -0.94
C LEU A 113 19.15 -7.48 -0.42
N MET A 114 20.20 -8.26 -0.29
CA MET A 114 21.51 -7.79 0.13
C MET A 114 22.59 -8.43 -0.72
N ARG A 115 23.72 -7.74 -0.89
CA ARG A 115 24.87 -8.30 -1.61
C ARG A 115 25.33 -9.60 -0.99
N ALA A 116 25.31 -10.67 -1.78
CA ALA A 116 25.71 -12.01 -1.32
C ALA A 116 27.17 -12.05 -0.86
N SER A 117 28.05 -11.22 -1.44
CA SER A 117 29.47 -11.12 -1.07
C SER A 117 29.70 -10.62 0.35
N LEU A 118 28.74 -9.99 1.00
CA LEU A 118 28.83 -9.57 2.40
C LEU A 118 28.74 -10.76 3.36
N GLY A 119 28.20 -11.90 2.92
CA GLY A 119 28.12 -13.14 3.69
C GLY A 119 27.08 -13.13 4.81
N PHE A 120 26.32 -12.06 5.01
CA PHE A 120 25.26 -11.96 6.01
C PHE A 120 24.09 -12.90 5.67
N LYS A 121 23.54 -13.55 6.68
CA LYS A 121 22.38 -14.45 6.55
C LYS A 121 21.11 -13.85 7.13
N SER A 122 21.27 -12.88 8.03
CA SER A 122 20.16 -12.19 8.69
C SER A 122 20.51 -10.73 9.01
N LEU A 123 19.51 -9.95 9.40
CA LEU A 123 19.72 -8.60 9.91
C LEU A 123 20.43 -8.60 11.29
N HIS A 124 20.37 -9.68 12.05
CA HIS A 124 21.18 -9.83 13.27
C HIS A 124 22.69 -9.79 12.99
N ASP A 125 23.13 -10.36 11.87
CA ASP A 125 24.55 -10.32 11.47
C ASP A 125 24.98 -8.89 11.19
N VAL A 126 24.14 -8.12 10.50
CA VAL A 126 24.37 -6.70 10.21
C VAL A 126 24.54 -5.90 11.52
N LYS A 127 23.60 -6.09 12.46
CA LYS A 127 23.67 -5.44 13.77
C LYS A 127 24.93 -5.81 14.54
N LYS A 128 25.22 -7.09 14.64
CA LYS A 128 26.41 -7.61 15.35
C LYS A 128 27.71 -7.04 14.80
N ALA A 129 27.80 -6.94 13.47
CA ALA A 129 28.96 -6.37 12.79
C ALA A 129 28.99 -4.84 12.84
N ARG A 130 27.89 -4.16 13.20
CA ARG A 130 27.69 -2.71 13.02
C ARG A 130 28.07 -2.27 11.61
N TYR A 131 27.62 -3.08 10.63
CA TYR A 131 28.03 -2.88 9.25
C TYR A 131 27.36 -1.64 8.65
N PRO A 132 28.14 -0.75 7.98
CA PRO A 132 27.65 0.52 7.44
C PRO A 132 26.90 0.35 6.12
N LEU A 133 25.75 -0.34 6.16
CA LEU A 133 24.95 -0.65 4.96
C LEU A 133 24.63 0.58 4.12
N GLN A 134 24.80 0.46 2.81
CA GLN A 134 24.31 1.39 1.81
C GLN A 134 22.96 0.87 1.30
N ILE A 135 21.87 1.42 1.82
CA ILE A 135 20.51 0.89 1.62
C ILE A 135 19.72 1.77 0.66
N SER A 136 19.12 1.19 -0.38
CA SER A 136 18.10 1.88 -1.18
C SER A 136 16.71 1.72 -0.57
N LEU A 137 16.05 2.85 -0.34
CA LEU A 137 14.69 2.97 0.18
C LEU A 137 13.85 3.92 -0.68
N ARG A 138 12.55 3.96 -0.43
CA ARG A 138 11.64 4.95 -1.04
C ARG A 138 12.01 6.36 -0.60
N GLU A 139 11.93 7.33 -1.53
CA GLU A 139 12.23 8.74 -1.27
C GLU A 139 11.09 9.50 -0.60
N ASP A 140 9.84 9.06 -0.81
CA ASP A 140 8.69 9.68 -0.17
C ASP A 140 8.64 9.31 1.32
N PRO A 141 8.80 10.26 2.25
CA PRO A 141 8.84 9.99 3.68
C PRO A 141 7.51 9.47 4.23
N THR A 142 6.42 9.57 3.47
CA THR A 142 5.09 9.06 3.86
C THR A 142 4.80 7.67 3.30
N HIS A 143 5.74 7.12 2.52
CA HIS A 143 5.53 5.82 1.88
C HIS A 143 5.46 4.68 2.89
N SER A 144 4.49 3.81 2.72
CA SER A 144 4.20 2.69 3.63
C SER A 144 5.37 1.72 3.82
N THR A 145 6.22 1.60 2.82
CA THR A 145 7.45 0.79 2.90
C THR A 145 8.37 1.26 4.03
N LEU A 146 8.48 2.59 4.27
CA LEU A 146 9.31 3.12 5.35
C LEU A 146 8.75 2.74 6.72
N VAL A 147 7.43 2.74 6.88
CA VAL A 147 6.78 2.26 8.11
C VAL A 147 7.18 0.81 8.41
N LEU A 148 7.12 -0.06 7.40
CA LEU A 148 7.52 -1.46 7.55
C LEU A 148 9.01 -1.58 7.89
N VAL A 149 9.87 -0.86 7.18
CA VAL A 149 11.32 -0.90 7.40
C VAL A 149 11.68 -0.47 8.82
N GLU A 150 11.10 0.62 9.32
CA GLU A 150 11.33 1.08 10.70
C GLU A 150 10.87 0.05 11.73
N GLN A 151 9.69 -0.53 11.56
CA GLN A 151 9.17 -1.57 12.46
C GLN A 151 10.03 -2.84 12.43
N LEU A 152 10.47 -3.23 11.24
CA LEU A 152 11.34 -4.38 11.07
C LEU A 152 12.73 -4.15 11.70
N LEU A 153 13.37 -3.03 11.42
CA LEU A 153 14.67 -2.70 12.02
C LEU A 153 14.57 -2.59 13.54
N ALA A 154 13.48 -2.07 14.07
CA ALA A 154 13.24 -1.99 15.52
C ALA A 154 13.19 -3.38 16.18
N PHE A 155 12.59 -4.38 15.51
CA PHE A 155 12.62 -5.77 15.98
C PHE A 155 14.06 -6.28 16.15
N TYR A 156 14.94 -5.98 15.19
CA TYR A 156 16.37 -6.33 15.27
C TYR A 156 17.17 -5.39 16.20
N GLY A 157 16.50 -4.46 16.87
CA GLY A 157 17.11 -3.46 17.74
C GLY A 157 18.02 -2.49 17.00
N MET A 158 17.68 -2.16 15.76
CA MET A 158 18.38 -1.20 14.88
C MET A 158 17.45 -0.08 14.45
N SER A 159 18.04 0.98 13.92
CA SER A 159 17.35 2.05 13.21
C SER A 159 18.16 2.51 12.00
N LEU A 160 17.53 3.23 11.08
CA LEU A 160 18.25 3.85 9.96
C LEU A 160 19.31 4.84 10.43
N ASP A 161 19.04 5.58 11.52
CA ASP A 161 19.99 6.52 12.07
C ASP A 161 21.18 5.82 12.74
N GLU A 162 20.95 4.67 13.36
CA GLU A 162 22.02 3.86 13.89
C GLU A 162 22.93 3.32 12.77
N ILE A 163 22.35 2.82 11.66
CA ILE A 163 23.11 2.39 10.47
C ILE A 163 23.95 3.55 9.91
N LYS A 164 23.38 4.75 9.81
CA LYS A 164 24.11 5.96 9.41
C LYS A 164 25.26 6.28 10.37
N SER A 165 25.06 6.10 11.68
CA SER A 165 26.09 6.35 12.69
C SER A 165 27.29 5.40 12.55
N TRP A 166 27.11 4.23 11.95
CA TRP A 166 28.17 3.28 11.62
C TRP A 166 28.91 3.64 10.32
N GLY A 167 28.47 4.67 9.60
CA GLY A 167 29.01 5.10 8.30
C GLY A 167 28.18 4.64 7.11
N GLY A 168 27.02 4.01 7.35
CA GLY A 168 26.08 3.60 6.31
C GLY A 168 25.32 4.78 5.69
N GLY A 169 24.54 4.49 4.67
CA GLY A 169 23.77 5.49 3.94
C GLY A 169 22.38 5.01 3.52
N VAL A 170 21.46 5.96 3.39
CA VAL A 170 20.15 5.75 2.77
C VAL A 170 20.13 6.44 1.42
N HIS A 171 19.88 5.67 0.37
CA HIS A 171 19.85 6.12 -1.01
C HIS A 171 18.39 6.16 -1.49
N PRO A 172 17.79 7.36 -1.62
CA PRO A 172 16.40 7.49 -1.96
C PRO A 172 16.12 7.09 -3.40
N ALA A 173 15.03 6.37 -3.61
CA ALA A 173 14.52 5.95 -4.90
C ALA A 173 13.04 6.34 -5.03
N GLY A 174 12.64 6.85 -6.17
CA GLY A 174 11.24 7.15 -6.47
C GLY A 174 10.43 5.86 -6.65
N PRO A 175 10.21 5.37 -7.90
CA PRO A 175 9.58 4.07 -8.12
C PRO A 175 10.54 2.90 -7.79
N PRO A 176 10.03 1.66 -7.67
CA PRO A 176 10.87 0.50 -7.41
C PRO A 176 11.99 0.29 -8.43
N ASN A 177 11.77 0.65 -9.69
CA ASN A 177 12.75 0.60 -10.79
C ASN A 177 13.47 1.92 -11.04
N ASP A 178 13.62 2.78 -10.05
CA ASP A 178 14.36 4.05 -10.17
C ASP A 178 15.75 3.80 -10.75
N LYS A 179 16.12 4.64 -11.75
CA LYS A 179 17.41 4.52 -12.46
C LYS A 179 18.61 4.63 -11.53
N ARG A 180 18.53 5.43 -10.46
CA ARG A 180 19.59 5.59 -9.45
C ARG A 180 19.78 4.28 -8.68
N ARG A 181 18.67 3.64 -8.28
CA ARG A 181 18.68 2.33 -7.62
C ARG A 181 19.28 1.27 -8.53
N LEU A 182 18.78 1.16 -9.76
CA LEU A 182 19.30 0.18 -10.71
C LEU A 182 20.79 0.38 -11.02
N ALA A 183 21.25 1.64 -11.13
CA ALA A 183 22.67 1.95 -11.29
C ALA A 183 23.48 1.48 -10.08
N GLY A 184 23.07 1.80 -8.85
CA GLY A 184 23.78 1.39 -7.64
C GLY A 184 23.74 -0.12 -7.40
N ILE A 185 22.73 -0.83 -7.90
CA ILE A 185 22.72 -2.29 -7.94
C ILE A 185 23.82 -2.81 -8.87
N ARG A 186 23.95 -2.25 -10.07
CA ARG A 186 24.91 -2.69 -11.11
C ARG A 186 26.36 -2.40 -10.75
N ASP A 187 26.64 -1.20 -10.25
CA ASP A 187 28.00 -0.75 -9.95
C ASP A 187 28.52 -1.18 -8.57
N GLY A 188 27.64 -1.75 -7.74
CA GLY A 188 28.01 -2.23 -6.43
C GLY A 188 28.00 -1.18 -5.32
N SER A 189 27.56 0.04 -5.58
CA SER A 189 27.49 1.09 -4.57
C SER A 189 26.34 0.90 -3.56
N LEU A 190 25.36 0.06 -3.88
CA LEU A 190 24.29 -0.34 -2.95
C LEU A 190 24.59 -1.73 -2.38
N ASP A 191 24.53 -1.83 -1.06
CA ASP A 191 24.64 -3.10 -0.33
C ASP A 191 23.30 -3.81 -0.23
N ALA A 192 22.21 -3.05 -0.11
CA ALA A 192 20.88 -3.61 0.14
C ALA A 192 19.75 -2.79 -0.52
N VAL A 193 18.66 -3.49 -0.82
CA VAL A 193 17.37 -2.90 -1.25
C VAL A 193 16.28 -3.48 -0.37
N PHE A 194 15.52 -2.62 0.30
CA PHE A 194 14.37 -2.97 1.14
C PHE A 194 13.14 -2.35 0.50
N ASP A 195 12.38 -3.15 -0.29
CA ASP A 195 11.25 -2.58 -1.02
C ASP A 195 10.18 -3.63 -1.40
N GLU A 196 9.03 -3.12 -1.80
CA GLU A 196 7.94 -3.79 -2.49
C GLU A 196 8.06 -3.61 -4.02
N GLY A 197 6.99 -3.88 -4.79
CA GLY A 197 7.02 -3.73 -6.25
C GLY A 197 8.04 -4.65 -6.92
N ILE A 198 8.24 -5.82 -6.34
CA ILE A 198 9.36 -6.72 -6.65
C ILE A 198 9.43 -7.15 -8.12
N SER A 199 8.30 -7.15 -8.83
CA SER A 199 8.21 -7.60 -10.22
C SER A 199 9.05 -6.79 -11.23
N ILE A 200 9.47 -5.58 -10.83
CA ILE A 200 10.15 -4.65 -11.75
C ILE A 200 11.59 -4.33 -11.37
N TRP A 201 12.14 -4.94 -10.32
CA TRP A 201 13.52 -4.70 -9.91
C TRP A 201 14.28 -5.93 -9.38
N ILE A 202 13.59 -6.98 -8.92
CA ILE A 202 14.22 -8.10 -8.22
C ILE A 202 15.17 -8.90 -9.12
N GLU A 203 14.80 -9.14 -10.38
CA GLU A 203 15.62 -9.89 -11.32
C GLU A 203 16.95 -9.17 -11.63
N GLU A 204 16.88 -7.84 -11.75
CA GLU A 204 18.08 -7.01 -11.91
C GLU A 204 18.99 -7.16 -10.70
N ALA A 205 18.46 -7.11 -9.48
CA ALA A 205 19.23 -7.24 -8.26
C ALA A 205 19.90 -8.64 -8.13
N LEU A 206 19.13 -9.69 -8.42
CA LEU A 206 19.64 -11.07 -8.39
C LEU A 206 20.75 -11.29 -9.41
N SER A 207 20.59 -10.79 -10.65
CA SER A 207 21.58 -10.92 -11.71
C SER A 207 22.89 -10.18 -11.42
N HIS A 208 22.86 -9.19 -10.51
CA HIS A 208 24.01 -8.41 -10.07
C HIS A 208 24.52 -8.79 -8.67
N GLY A 209 24.31 -10.04 -8.26
CA GLY A 209 24.92 -10.62 -7.07
C GLY A 209 24.26 -10.24 -5.75
N MET A 210 23.02 -9.77 -5.76
CA MET A 210 22.21 -9.68 -4.56
C MET A 210 21.48 -11.00 -4.28
N SER A 211 21.17 -11.26 -3.03
CA SER A 211 20.41 -12.43 -2.58
C SER A 211 19.35 -12.01 -1.56
N LEU A 212 18.28 -12.79 -1.48
CA LEU A 212 17.24 -12.62 -0.47
C LEU A 212 17.81 -12.86 0.93
N ILE A 213 17.43 -12.00 1.87
CA ILE A 213 17.72 -12.17 3.30
C ILE A 213 16.47 -12.74 3.96
N ASN A 214 16.58 -13.93 4.53
CA ASN A 214 15.51 -14.55 5.28
C ASN A 214 15.26 -13.80 6.60
N LEU A 215 13.98 -13.61 6.91
CA LEU A 215 13.57 -13.19 8.24
C LEU A 215 13.33 -14.43 9.10
N GLU A 216 13.66 -14.34 10.37
CA GLU A 216 13.45 -15.41 11.34
C GLU A 216 11.94 -15.53 11.66
N PRO A 217 11.48 -16.72 12.10
CA PRO A 217 10.08 -16.91 12.49
C PRO A 217 9.58 -15.87 13.49
N GLU A 218 10.42 -15.50 14.46
CA GLU A 218 10.10 -14.53 15.51
C GLU A 218 9.89 -13.11 14.95
N ALA A 219 10.58 -12.75 13.87
CA ALA A 219 10.35 -11.48 13.18
C ALA A 219 8.96 -11.45 12.52
N PHE A 220 8.56 -12.55 11.90
CA PHE A 220 7.21 -12.67 11.34
C PHE A 220 6.12 -12.67 12.42
N GLU A 221 6.35 -13.33 13.55
CA GLU A 221 5.43 -13.31 14.70
C GLU A 221 5.27 -11.89 15.26
N HIS A 222 6.38 -11.19 15.46
CA HIS A 222 6.37 -9.80 15.91
C HIS A 222 5.60 -8.88 14.95
N LEU A 223 5.92 -8.97 13.67
CA LEU A 223 5.25 -8.18 12.63
C LEU A 223 3.76 -8.56 12.50
N GLY A 224 3.43 -9.83 12.65
CA GLY A 224 2.04 -10.32 12.66
C GLY A 224 1.22 -9.75 13.81
N ALA A 225 1.81 -9.65 14.98
CA ALA A 225 1.16 -9.07 16.17
C ALA A 225 0.77 -7.59 15.95
N ILE A 226 1.55 -6.86 15.15
CA ILE A 226 1.24 -5.46 14.84
C ILE A 226 0.41 -5.26 13.58
N GLY A 227 0.16 -6.32 12.78
CA GLY A 227 -0.78 -6.26 11.66
C GLY A 227 -0.24 -6.60 10.28
N TRP A 228 1.05 -6.92 10.15
CA TRP A 228 1.62 -7.45 8.90
C TRP A 228 1.29 -8.93 8.75
N ARG A 229 1.22 -9.40 7.50
CA ARG A 229 1.01 -10.82 7.21
C ARG A 229 2.28 -11.45 6.62
N LYS A 230 2.59 -12.67 7.06
CA LYS A 230 3.56 -13.54 6.41
C LYS A 230 2.90 -14.23 5.23
N VAL A 231 3.54 -14.21 4.08
CA VAL A 231 3.07 -14.88 2.86
C VAL A 231 4.22 -15.54 2.13
N LYS A 232 3.88 -16.42 1.18
CA LYS A 232 4.86 -17.07 0.31
C LYS A 232 5.04 -16.30 -0.98
N LEU A 233 6.28 -16.05 -1.34
CA LEU A 233 6.63 -15.70 -2.71
C LEU A 233 6.52 -16.97 -3.55
N ARG A 234 5.56 -17.00 -4.49
CA ARG A 234 5.28 -18.21 -5.29
C ARG A 234 6.47 -18.57 -6.18
N THR A 235 6.87 -19.85 -6.15
CA THR A 235 7.85 -20.41 -7.08
C THR A 235 7.38 -20.25 -8.52
N GLY A 236 8.32 -19.99 -9.42
CA GLY A 236 8.03 -19.84 -10.85
C GLY A 236 7.61 -18.46 -11.31
N ARG A 237 7.32 -17.51 -10.40
CA ARG A 237 7.13 -16.11 -10.78
C ARG A 237 8.46 -15.44 -11.18
N PHE A 238 9.54 -15.84 -10.50
CA PHE A 238 10.90 -15.39 -10.80
C PHE A 238 11.76 -16.63 -11.03
N ALA A 239 12.42 -16.71 -12.19
CA ALA A 239 13.29 -17.81 -12.52
C ALA A 239 14.38 -17.96 -11.44
N HIS A 240 14.55 -19.18 -10.94
CA HIS A 240 15.60 -19.57 -9.98
C HIS A 240 15.38 -19.16 -8.51
N LEU A 241 14.29 -18.51 -8.11
CA LEU A 241 14.02 -18.32 -6.68
C LEU A 241 13.31 -19.55 -6.11
N PRO A 242 13.78 -20.08 -4.97
CA PRO A 242 13.05 -21.09 -4.20
C PRO A 242 11.78 -20.46 -3.61
N GLU A 243 10.92 -21.29 -3.05
CA GLU A 243 9.83 -20.79 -2.21
C GLU A 243 10.42 -19.96 -1.07
N TYR A 244 9.90 -18.76 -0.88
CA TYR A 244 10.45 -17.79 0.06
C TYR A 244 9.34 -17.15 0.89
N ASP A 245 9.56 -17.08 2.21
CA ASP A 245 8.68 -16.36 3.13
C ASP A 245 8.96 -14.86 3.06
N CYS A 246 7.94 -14.06 2.81
CA CYS A 246 8.04 -12.61 2.71
C CYS A 246 6.86 -11.92 3.42
N ILE A 247 6.89 -10.61 3.46
CA ILE A 247 5.83 -9.81 4.06
C ILE A 247 4.83 -9.42 2.98
N ASP A 248 3.55 -9.60 3.28
CA ASP A 248 2.46 -9.21 2.41
C ASP A 248 2.34 -7.69 2.31
N PHE A 249 2.35 -7.19 1.09
CA PHE A 249 2.16 -5.78 0.79
C PHE A 249 0.94 -5.57 -0.10
N SER A 250 -0.01 -6.50 -0.07
CA SER A 250 -1.16 -6.60 -0.95
C SER A 250 -2.36 -5.81 -0.46
N GLY A 251 -3.25 -5.55 -1.42
CA GLY A 251 -4.56 -4.95 -1.22
C GLY A 251 -4.51 -3.44 -1.00
N TRP A 252 -5.43 -2.75 -1.67
CA TRP A 252 -5.66 -1.32 -1.48
C TRP A 252 -7.07 -1.11 -0.94
N PRO A 253 -7.29 -1.26 0.37
CA PRO A 253 -8.61 -1.07 0.94
C PRO A 253 -9.10 0.37 0.80
N LEU A 254 -10.31 0.49 0.27
CA LEU A 254 -11.15 1.66 0.40
C LEU A 254 -11.87 1.55 1.73
N TYR A 255 -11.68 2.50 2.62
CA TYR A 255 -12.19 2.42 3.99
C TYR A 255 -12.85 3.72 4.45
N ALA A 256 -13.69 3.60 5.44
CA ALA A 256 -14.43 4.71 6.04
C ALA A 256 -14.48 4.56 7.57
N ARG A 257 -15.00 5.58 8.25
CA ARG A 257 -15.35 5.47 9.66
C ARG A 257 -16.55 4.54 9.86
N ALA A 258 -16.58 3.84 10.98
CA ALA A 258 -17.62 2.85 11.27
C ALA A 258 -19.04 3.41 11.34
N ASP A 259 -19.20 4.71 11.63
CA ASP A 259 -20.48 5.42 11.71
C ASP A 259 -20.82 6.19 10.44
N LEU A 260 -20.11 5.96 9.33
CA LEU A 260 -20.57 6.45 8.02
C LEU A 260 -21.99 5.91 7.78
N PRO A 261 -22.98 6.70 7.35
CA PRO A 261 -24.31 6.18 7.10
C PRO A 261 -24.30 4.97 6.16
N GLU A 262 -25.00 3.89 6.53
CA GLU A 262 -25.04 2.65 5.74
C GLU A 262 -25.44 2.88 4.28
N LYS A 263 -26.38 3.78 4.06
CA LYS A 263 -26.79 4.14 2.70
C LYS A 263 -25.65 4.73 1.88
N VAL A 264 -24.77 5.54 2.48
CA VAL A 264 -23.63 6.14 1.80
C VAL A 264 -22.62 5.05 1.42
N ALA A 265 -22.30 4.15 2.36
CA ALA A 265 -21.42 3.02 2.09
C ALA A 265 -21.97 2.10 0.98
N TYR A 266 -23.27 1.82 1.02
CA TYR A 266 -23.97 1.06 -0.01
C TYR A 266 -23.88 1.76 -1.39
N ASP A 267 -24.17 3.05 -1.45
CA ASP A 267 -24.14 3.85 -2.69
C ASP A 267 -22.73 3.91 -3.29
N ILE A 268 -21.68 3.94 -2.45
CA ILE A 268 -20.27 3.84 -2.90
C ILE A 268 -20.03 2.49 -3.58
N CYS A 269 -20.46 1.39 -2.97
CA CYS A 269 -20.32 0.06 -3.56
C CYS A 269 -21.13 -0.07 -4.85
N ALA A 270 -22.34 0.48 -4.89
CA ALA A 270 -23.15 0.53 -6.11
C ALA A 270 -22.47 1.33 -7.23
N ALA A 271 -21.81 2.44 -6.89
CA ALA A 271 -21.00 3.20 -7.84
C ALA A 271 -19.77 2.41 -8.35
N LEU A 272 -19.08 1.67 -7.46
CA LEU A 272 -18.01 0.76 -7.85
C LEU A 272 -18.53 -0.28 -8.85
N GLY A 273 -19.64 -0.94 -8.54
CA GLY A 273 -20.27 -1.93 -9.44
C GLY A 273 -20.69 -1.34 -10.78
N ALA A 274 -21.28 -0.12 -10.77
CA ALA A 274 -21.70 0.55 -12.01
C ALA A 274 -20.52 0.99 -12.91
N ARG A 275 -19.33 1.13 -12.35
CA ARG A 275 -18.14 1.66 -13.02
C ARG A 275 -17.01 0.67 -13.18
N HIS A 276 -17.18 -0.60 -12.76
CA HIS A 276 -16.09 -1.59 -12.73
C HIS A 276 -15.39 -1.78 -14.08
N ASP A 277 -16.12 -1.71 -15.21
CA ASP A 277 -15.54 -1.80 -16.56
C ASP A 277 -14.61 -0.62 -16.93
N ASN A 278 -14.68 0.49 -16.16
CA ASN A 278 -13.87 1.69 -16.40
C ASN A 278 -12.76 1.87 -15.37
N MET A 279 -12.58 0.90 -14.48
CA MET A 279 -11.51 0.93 -13.49
C MET A 279 -10.23 0.37 -14.08
N THR A 280 -9.11 0.89 -13.60
CA THR A 280 -7.79 0.36 -13.93
C THR A 280 -7.50 -0.81 -13.00
N TRP A 281 -7.73 -2.04 -13.45
CA TRP A 281 -7.40 -3.23 -12.70
C TRP A 281 -5.93 -3.62 -12.86
N GLU A 282 -5.36 -4.27 -11.85
CA GLU A 282 -4.02 -4.86 -11.95
C GLU A 282 -4.07 -6.04 -12.93
N LYS A 283 -3.38 -5.90 -14.07
CA LYS A 283 -3.44 -6.84 -15.18
C LYS A 283 -2.92 -8.24 -14.80
N GLY A 284 -3.69 -9.23 -15.18
CA GLY A 284 -3.25 -10.63 -15.28
C GLY A 284 -3.46 -11.48 -14.04
N THR A 285 -4.06 -10.95 -12.95
CA THR A 285 -4.23 -11.75 -11.73
C THR A 285 -5.62 -11.67 -11.09
N HIS A 286 -6.18 -10.48 -10.90
CA HIS A 286 -7.40 -10.30 -10.10
C HIS A 286 -8.22 -9.14 -10.66
N GLU A 287 -8.85 -9.36 -11.80
CA GLU A 287 -9.72 -8.37 -12.41
C GLU A 287 -11.17 -8.63 -11.98
N GLY A 288 -11.90 -7.60 -11.64
CA GLY A 288 -13.33 -7.66 -11.42
C GLY A 288 -13.79 -7.22 -10.04
N ILE A 289 -15.05 -6.78 -10.02
CA ILE A 289 -15.69 -6.24 -8.81
C ILE A 289 -15.90 -7.31 -7.73
N GLU A 290 -16.08 -8.56 -8.10
CA GLU A 290 -16.27 -9.70 -7.20
C GLU A 290 -15.07 -9.95 -6.28
N GLN A 291 -13.87 -9.51 -6.69
CA GLN A 291 -12.69 -9.61 -5.84
C GLN A 291 -12.72 -8.60 -4.69
N THR A 292 -13.32 -7.43 -4.92
CA THR A 292 -13.23 -6.31 -3.98
C THR A 292 -14.02 -6.52 -2.68
N GLY A 293 -14.95 -7.47 -2.64
CA GLY A 293 -15.76 -7.82 -1.49
C GLY A 293 -15.30 -9.09 -0.74
N ARG A 294 -14.29 -9.79 -1.24
CA ARG A 294 -13.85 -11.09 -0.69
C ARG A 294 -12.41 -11.03 -0.20
N GLU A 295 -12.11 -11.84 0.81
CA GLU A 295 -10.73 -12.08 1.19
C GLU A 295 -10.04 -13.01 0.19
N THR A 296 -8.94 -12.55 -0.38
CA THR A 296 -8.05 -13.29 -1.27
C THR A 296 -6.59 -12.90 -1.00
N ASP A 297 -5.65 -13.55 -1.69
CA ASP A 297 -4.23 -13.15 -1.65
C ASP A 297 -3.98 -11.71 -2.12
N ALA A 298 -4.92 -11.16 -2.92
CA ALA A 298 -4.85 -9.80 -3.46
C ALA A 298 -5.65 -8.78 -2.64
N THR A 299 -6.55 -9.25 -1.79
CA THR A 299 -7.49 -8.43 -1.01
C THR A 299 -7.54 -8.89 0.45
N PRO A 300 -6.44 -8.78 1.23
CA PRO A 300 -6.44 -9.14 2.65
C PRO A 300 -7.47 -8.32 3.44
N MET A 301 -8.31 -8.97 4.26
CA MET A 301 -9.42 -8.34 4.97
C MET A 301 -9.39 -8.61 6.48
N ASP A 302 -8.40 -8.06 7.20
CA ASP A 302 -8.33 -8.15 8.67
C ASP A 302 -9.22 -7.15 9.40
N VAL A 303 -9.80 -6.20 8.68
CA VAL A 303 -10.71 -5.18 9.22
C VAL A 303 -12.12 -5.50 8.77
N PRO A 304 -13.12 -5.45 9.65
CA PRO A 304 -14.50 -5.74 9.29
C PRO A 304 -15.03 -4.82 8.17
N MET A 305 -15.88 -5.39 7.32
CA MET A 305 -16.58 -4.63 6.30
C MET A 305 -17.64 -3.70 6.94
N HIS A 306 -17.90 -2.58 6.28
CA HIS A 306 -18.97 -1.66 6.69
C HIS A 306 -20.35 -2.30 6.39
N PRO A 307 -21.34 -2.22 7.31
CA PRO A 307 -22.64 -2.89 7.12
C PRO A 307 -23.33 -2.55 5.80
N GLY A 308 -23.29 -1.28 5.36
CA GLY A 308 -23.85 -0.88 4.08
C GLY A 308 -23.13 -1.48 2.88
N ALA A 309 -21.82 -1.64 2.96
CA ALA A 309 -21.02 -2.32 1.94
C ALA A 309 -21.32 -3.82 1.92
N GLU A 310 -21.32 -4.46 3.09
CA GLU A 310 -21.64 -5.88 3.22
C GLU A 310 -23.02 -6.21 2.63
N ARG A 311 -24.02 -5.37 2.90
CA ARG A 311 -25.37 -5.52 2.33
C ARG A 311 -25.34 -5.48 0.81
N TRP A 312 -24.63 -4.52 0.20
CA TRP A 312 -24.54 -4.43 -1.25
C TRP A 312 -23.86 -5.66 -1.86
N PHE A 313 -22.72 -6.10 -1.31
CA PHE A 313 -22.00 -7.28 -1.81
C PHE A 313 -22.84 -8.56 -1.69
N ARG A 314 -23.64 -8.72 -0.62
CA ARG A 314 -24.59 -9.83 -0.45
C ARG A 314 -25.71 -9.79 -1.51
N GLU A 315 -26.30 -8.63 -1.77
CA GLU A 315 -27.34 -8.46 -2.77
C GLU A 315 -26.84 -8.74 -4.19
N GLN A 316 -25.55 -8.53 -4.45
CA GLN A 316 -24.93 -8.90 -5.72
C GLN A 316 -24.47 -10.37 -5.78
N GLY A 317 -24.64 -11.15 -4.72
CA GLY A 317 -24.17 -12.55 -4.66
C GLY A 317 -22.64 -12.69 -4.66
N ILE A 318 -21.93 -11.64 -4.27
CA ILE A 318 -20.47 -11.65 -4.20
C ILE A 318 -19.99 -12.33 -2.91
N ILE A 319 -20.70 -12.11 -1.79
CA ILE A 319 -20.40 -12.72 -0.47
C ILE A 319 -21.64 -13.36 0.13
#